data_6400824672af031790dffaedfbc9f841
#
_entry.id   6400824672af031790dffaedfbc9f841
#
_cell.length_a   1.000
_cell.length_b   1.000
_cell.length_c   1.000
_cell.angle_alpha   90.00
_cell.angle_beta   90.00
_cell.angle_gamma   90.00
#
_symmetry.space_group_name_H-M   'P 1'
#
loop_
_entity.id
_entity.type
_entity.pdbx_description
1 polymer ?
#
loop_
_entity_poly.entity_id
_entity_poly.type
_entity_poly.pdbx_seq_one_letter_code
_entity_poly.pdbx_strand_id
1 'polypeptide(L)'
;MNDYTKTLIKMKKAGKLIRLSQHENGPKSYKRGQGALLRALLDSNGTATQRELTAILGVNRKMLKDIVRKAQRNDYVTIEDAEGKKTYAIKLTDEGREVAEKHEKAQDKIAEQILATLTDEERAQLDAINEKLIVACKEAGIDAKHKGHHARRRAHRCHHHMHR
;
A
#
# COMPACT_ATOMS: atom_id res chain seq x y z
N MET A 1 -22.01 -1.78 23.80
CA MET A 1 -20.75 -1.56 23.03
C MET A 1 -19.76 -0.89 23.96
N ASN A 2 -18.57 -1.48 24.16
CA ASN A 2 -17.55 -0.92 25.05
C ASN A 2 -16.80 0.26 24.40
N ASP A 3 -16.04 1.02 25.18
CA ASP A 3 -15.36 2.23 24.69
C ASP A 3 -14.23 1.92 23.71
N TYR A 4 -13.54 0.79 23.87
CA TYR A 4 -12.54 0.32 22.88
C TYR A 4 -13.15 0.13 21.50
N THR A 5 -14.35 -0.45 21.43
CA THR A 5 -15.06 -0.64 20.15
C THR A 5 -15.46 0.70 19.53
N LYS A 6 -15.91 1.67 20.34
CA LYS A 6 -16.25 3.03 19.84
C LYS A 6 -15.02 3.72 19.25
N THR A 7 -13.87 3.65 19.95
CA THR A 7 -12.60 4.21 19.48
C THR A 7 -12.18 3.56 18.16
N LEU A 8 -12.23 2.23 18.08
CA LEU A 8 -11.87 1.51 16.86
C LEU A 8 -12.77 1.87 15.66
N ILE A 9 -14.06 2.10 15.89
CA ILE A 9 -15.00 2.56 14.86
C ILE A 9 -14.62 3.95 14.35
N LYS A 10 -14.28 4.89 15.24
CA LYS A 10 -13.81 6.24 14.86
C LYS A 10 -12.53 6.17 14.03
N MET A 11 -11.56 5.36 14.46
CA MET A 11 -10.32 5.14 13.71
C MET A 11 -10.57 4.56 12.30
N LYS A 12 -11.45 3.55 12.19
CA LYS A 12 -11.84 2.98 10.89
C LYS A 12 -12.50 4.02 9.98
N LYS A 13 -13.37 4.89 10.55
CA LYS A 13 -14.01 5.97 9.80
C LYS A 13 -12.98 6.98 9.29
N ALA A 14 -12.08 7.44 10.15
CA ALA A 14 -11.01 8.36 9.78
C ALA A 14 -10.11 7.75 8.68
N GLY A 15 -9.60 6.54 8.88
CA GLY A 15 -8.77 5.85 7.89
C GLY A 15 -9.47 5.60 6.55
N LYS A 16 -10.81 5.38 6.55
CA LYS A 16 -11.59 5.30 5.31
C LYS A 16 -11.62 6.63 4.57
N LEU A 17 -11.86 7.75 5.27
CA LEU A 17 -11.92 9.09 4.67
C LEU A 17 -10.55 9.51 4.13
N ILE A 18 -9.48 9.29 4.89
CA ILE A 18 -8.09 9.54 4.46
C ILE A 18 -7.79 8.76 3.17
N ARG A 19 -8.15 7.47 3.11
CA ARG A 19 -7.94 6.67 1.91
C ARG A 19 -8.74 7.17 0.71
N LEU A 20 -9.96 7.65 0.91
CA LEU A 20 -10.77 8.22 -0.16
C LEU A 20 -10.15 9.50 -0.70
N SER A 21 -9.68 10.41 0.16
CA SER A 21 -9.02 11.65 -0.28
C SER A 21 -7.75 11.38 -1.09
N GLN A 22 -6.99 10.35 -0.72
CA GLN A 22 -5.82 9.91 -1.49
C GLN A 22 -6.18 9.35 -2.86
N HIS A 23 -7.34 8.70 -3.00
CA HIS A 23 -7.81 8.14 -4.27
C HIS A 23 -8.33 9.19 -5.27
N GLU A 24 -8.93 10.26 -4.78
CA GLU A 24 -9.48 11.32 -5.63
C GLU A 24 -8.39 12.19 -6.26
N ASN A 25 -7.27 12.35 -5.57
CA ASN A 25 -6.18 13.24 -5.98
C ASN A 25 -4.98 12.53 -6.65
N GLY A 26 -5.04 11.21 -6.80
CA GLY A 26 -4.00 10.42 -7.48
C GLY A 26 -4.26 10.23 -8.98
N PRO A 27 -3.22 10.00 -9.79
CA PRO A 27 -3.38 9.65 -11.20
C PRO A 27 -4.26 8.41 -11.36
N LYS A 28 -5.17 8.43 -12.33
CA LYS A 28 -6.07 7.27 -12.62
C LYS A 28 -5.31 5.97 -12.90
N SER A 29 -4.07 6.08 -13.36
CA SER A 29 -3.14 4.97 -13.62
C SER A 29 -2.59 4.29 -12.35
N TYR A 30 -2.68 4.93 -11.19
CA TYR A 30 -2.19 4.41 -9.91
C TYR A 30 -3.05 3.29 -9.29
N LYS A 31 -4.10 2.87 -9.98
CA LYS A 31 -4.99 1.82 -9.48
C LYS A 31 -4.22 0.51 -9.25
N ARG A 32 -4.49 -0.16 -8.12
CA ARG A 32 -4.05 -1.51 -7.79
C ARG A 32 -2.56 -1.66 -7.44
N GLY A 33 -2.03 -0.79 -6.59
CA GLY A 33 -0.72 -0.98 -5.98
C GLY A 33 0.46 -0.36 -6.74
N GLN A 34 0.25 0.24 -7.90
CA GLN A 34 1.34 0.89 -8.65
C GLN A 34 1.94 2.07 -7.88
N GLY A 35 1.09 2.89 -7.22
CA GLY A 35 1.57 4.00 -6.40
C GLY A 35 2.51 3.55 -5.29
N ALA A 36 2.15 2.49 -4.57
CA ALA A 36 3.01 1.93 -3.53
C ALA A 36 4.32 1.38 -4.10
N LEU A 37 4.29 0.74 -5.28
CA LEU A 37 5.49 0.27 -5.97
C LEU A 37 6.42 1.43 -6.34
N LEU A 38 5.89 2.47 -6.99
CA LEU A 38 6.68 3.61 -7.45
C LEU A 38 7.28 4.38 -6.27
N ARG A 39 6.52 4.56 -5.19
CA ARG A 39 7.04 5.15 -3.96
C ARG A 39 8.17 4.30 -3.36
N ALA A 40 7.98 2.99 -3.20
CA ALA A 40 9.02 2.11 -2.67
C ALA A 40 10.30 2.14 -3.53
N LEU A 41 10.16 2.26 -4.85
CA LEU A 41 11.30 2.42 -5.74
C LEU A 41 11.96 3.80 -5.61
N LEU A 42 11.18 4.87 -5.46
CA LEU A 42 11.70 6.21 -5.24
C LEU A 42 12.52 6.28 -3.94
N ASP A 43 11.97 5.73 -2.84
CA ASP A 43 12.64 5.62 -1.54
C ASP A 43 13.91 4.75 -1.59
N SER A 44 14.01 3.85 -2.58
CA SER A 44 15.17 2.97 -2.83
C SER A 44 16.10 3.48 -3.93
N ASN A 45 16.22 4.79 -4.11
CA ASN A 45 17.05 5.43 -5.16
C ASN A 45 16.72 4.98 -6.59
N GLY A 46 15.48 4.60 -6.85
CA GLY A 46 14.97 4.25 -8.16
C GLY A 46 15.13 2.78 -8.56
N THR A 47 15.77 1.94 -7.74
CA THR A 47 15.99 0.53 -8.07
C THR A 47 15.85 -0.35 -6.84
N ALA A 48 15.14 -1.46 -6.96
CA ALA A 48 15.04 -2.46 -5.89
C ALA A 48 14.81 -3.86 -6.46
N THR A 49 15.26 -4.87 -5.74
CA THR A 49 15.07 -6.27 -6.10
C THR A 49 13.63 -6.74 -5.80
N GLN A 50 13.19 -7.79 -6.47
CA GLN A 50 11.91 -8.44 -6.19
C GLN A 50 11.76 -8.79 -4.69
N ARG A 51 12.84 -9.25 -4.07
CA ARG A 51 12.83 -9.65 -2.65
C ARG A 51 12.59 -8.46 -1.73
N GLU A 52 13.30 -7.36 -1.95
CA GLU A 52 13.14 -6.12 -1.19
C GLU A 52 11.73 -5.57 -1.34
N LEU A 53 11.22 -5.47 -2.57
CA LEU A 53 9.88 -4.95 -2.83
C LEU A 53 8.77 -5.82 -2.21
N THR A 54 8.91 -7.16 -2.22
CA THR A 54 7.95 -8.03 -1.52
C THR A 54 7.95 -7.78 -0.02
N ALA A 55 9.11 -7.50 0.58
CA ALA A 55 9.23 -7.18 2.00
C ALA A 55 8.65 -5.80 2.32
N ILE A 56 9.03 -4.76 1.56
CA ILE A 56 8.56 -3.38 1.76
C ILE A 56 7.05 -3.27 1.59
N LEU A 57 6.51 -3.85 0.51
CA LEU A 57 5.08 -3.75 0.18
C LEU A 57 4.20 -4.75 0.95
N GLY A 58 4.79 -5.71 1.66
CA GLY A 58 4.03 -6.75 2.36
C GLY A 58 3.19 -7.63 1.42
N VAL A 59 3.59 -7.79 0.16
CA VAL A 59 2.87 -8.58 -0.86
C VAL A 59 3.63 -9.87 -1.21
N ASN A 60 2.93 -10.86 -1.73
CA ASN A 60 3.59 -12.07 -2.25
C ASN A 60 4.13 -11.83 -3.67
N ARG A 61 5.02 -12.74 -4.13
CA ARG A 61 5.67 -12.65 -5.46
C ARG A 61 4.68 -12.54 -6.62
N LYS A 62 3.56 -13.25 -6.56
CA LYS A 62 2.53 -13.22 -7.61
C LYS A 62 1.86 -11.84 -7.70
N MET A 63 1.49 -11.28 -6.56
CA MET A 63 0.91 -9.93 -6.50
C MET A 63 1.92 -8.88 -6.99
N LEU A 64 3.18 -8.96 -6.56
CA LEU A 64 4.21 -8.05 -7.03
C LEU A 64 4.38 -8.14 -8.56
N LYS A 65 4.45 -9.35 -9.12
CA LYS A 65 4.54 -9.54 -10.56
C LYS A 65 3.38 -8.89 -11.32
N ASP A 66 2.16 -8.98 -10.79
CA ASP A 66 0.98 -8.35 -11.39
C ASP A 66 1.03 -6.81 -11.31
N ILE A 67 1.56 -6.26 -10.22
CA ILE A 67 1.75 -4.81 -10.03
C ILE A 67 2.83 -4.31 -11.00
N VAL A 68 3.98 -4.97 -11.04
CA VAL A 68 5.11 -4.62 -11.93
C VAL A 68 4.71 -4.67 -13.39
N ARG A 69 3.99 -5.72 -13.82
CA ARG A 69 3.50 -5.83 -15.21
C ARG A 69 2.61 -4.64 -15.61
N LYS A 70 1.80 -4.14 -14.69
CA LYS A 70 0.96 -2.96 -14.93
C LYS A 70 1.78 -1.69 -15.00
N ALA A 71 2.77 -1.53 -14.14
CA ALA A 71 3.68 -0.41 -14.16
C ALA A 71 4.53 -0.39 -15.45
N GLN A 72 4.97 -1.56 -15.94
CA GLN A 72 5.65 -1.68 -17.23
C GLN A 72 4.77 -1.30 -18.43
N ARG A 73 3.48 -1.66 -18.41
CA ARG A 73 2.54 -1.24 -19.48
C ARG A 73 2.30 0.26 -19.54
N ASN A 74 2.61 0.97 -18.46
CA ASN A 74 2.52 2.43 -18.37
C ASN A 74 3.90 3.08 -18.50
N ASP A 75 4.93 2.32 -18.90
CA ASP A 75 6.33 2.75 -19.04
C ASP A 75 6.93 3.36 -17.77
N TYR A 76 6.42 3.02 -16.59
CA TYR A 76 6.90 3.55 -15.30
C TYR A 76 8.10 2.79 -14.75
N VAL A 77 8.28 1.53 -15.13
CA VAL A 77 9.38 0.68 -14.65
C VAL A 77 9.92 -0.22 -15.74
N THR A 78 11.21 -0.52 -15.66
CA THR A 78 11.89 -1.58 -16.41
C THR A 78 12.29 -2.71 -15.48
N ILE A 79 12.49 -3.90 -16.04
CA ILE A 79 13.05 -5.06 -15.34
C ILE A 79 14.45 -5.26 -15.90
N GLU A 80 15.44 -5.32 -15.01
CA GLU A 80 16.82 -5.64 -15.33
C GLU A 80 17.15 -6.99 -14.69
N ASP A 81 17.79 -7.89 -15.45
CA ASP A 81 18.30 -9.12 -14.88
C ASP A 81 19.46 -8.77 -13.93
N ALA A 82 19.35 -9.18 -12.68
CA ALA A 82 20.45 -9.02 -11.74
C ALA A 82 21.53 -10.03 -12.10
N GLU A 83 22.63 -9.57 -12.65
CA GLU A 83 23.76 -10.40 -13.06
C GLU A 83 24.11 -11.45 -12.00
N GLY A 84 24.02 -12.72 -12.37
CA GLY A 84 24.44 -13.88 -11.54
C GLY A 84 23.48 -14.28 -10.41
N LYS A 85 22.32 -13.66 -10.26
CA LYS A 85 21.31 -14.03 -9.25
C LYS A 85 19.99 -14.42 -9.92
N LYS A 86 19.32 -15.46 -9.41
CA LYS A 86 17.95 -15.86 -9.81
C LYS A 86 16.87 -14.81 -9.44
N THR A 87 17.25 -13.55 -9.34
CA THR A 87 16.40 -12.42 -8.95
C THR A 87 16.60 -11.29 -9.94
N TYR A 88 15.51 -10.69 -10.37
CA TYR A 88 15.52 -9.50 -11.21
C TYR A 88 15.40 -8.23 -10.35
N ALA A 89 15.95 -7.14 -10.82
CA ALA A 89 15.77 -5.81 -10.27
C ALA A 89 14.68 -5.07 -11.05
N ILE A 90 13.92 -4.26 -10.36
CA ILE A 90 12.93 -3.34 -10.93
C ILE A 90 13.48 -1.93 -10.78
N LYS A 91 13.49 -1.19 -11.87
CA LYS A 91 14.05 0.16 -11.95
C LYS A 91 12.99 1.15 -12.43
N LEU A 92 12.95 2.32 -11.82
CA LEU A 92 12.14 3.44 -12.31
C LEU A 92 12.67 3.94 -13.65
N THR A 93 11.78 4.22 -14.56
CA THR A 93 12.05 5.05 -15.73
C THR A 93 11.98 6.54 -15.33
N ASP A 94 12.39 7.43 -16.23
CA ASP A 94 12.25 8.87 -16.03
C ASP A 94 10.77 9.26 -15.91
N GLU A 95 9.90 8.69 -16.74
CA GLU A 95 8.45 8.85 -16.66
C GLU A 95 7.90 8.34 -15.32
N GLY A 96 8.34 7.16 -14.87
CA GLY A 96 7.95 6.59 -13.59
C GLY A 96 8.36 7.46 -12.41
N ARG A 97 9.55 8.06 -12.47
CA ARG A 97 10.07 8.99 -11.45
C ARG A 97 9.21 10.27 -11.40
N GLU A 98 8.97 10.89 -12.54
CA GLU A 98 8.17 12.11 -12.63
C GLU A 98 6.75 11.89 -12.06
N VAL A 99 6.13 10.77 -12.41
CA VAL A 99 4.80 10.40 -11.92
C VAL A 99 4.82 10.10 -10.41
N ALA A 100 5.86 9.43 -9.90
CA ALA A 100 6.03 9.17 -8.47
C ALA A 100 6.16 10.47 -7.66
N GLU A 101 7.01 11.38 -8.09
CA GLU A 101 7.23 12.68 -7.44
C GLU A 101 5.97 13.57 -7.46
N LYS A 102 5.25 13.60 -8.58
CA LYS A 102 3.96 14.32 -8.66
C LYS A 102 2.94 13.75 -7.67
N HIS A 103 2.91 12.43 -7.54
CA HIS A 103 2.01 11.78 -6.58
C HIS A 103 2.42 12.07 -5.14
N GLU A 104 3.71 12.03 -4.83
CA GLU A 104 4.22 12.35 -3.51
C GLU A 104 3.82 13.78 -3.09
N LYS A 105 4.08 14.77 -3.95
CA LYS A 105 3.65 16.16 -3.71
C LYS A 105 2.14 16.31 -3.49
N ALA A 106 1.34 15.53 -4.21
CA ALA A 106 -0.12 15.52 -4.01
C ALA A 106 -0.50 14.90 -2.66
N GLN A 107 0.18 13.84 -2.23
CA GLN A 107 -0.03 13.21 -0.91
C GLN A 107 0.38 14.14 0.22
N ASP A 108 1.51 14.85 0.09
CA ASP A 108 1.98 15.81 1.08
C ASP A 108 0.94 16.91 1.32
N LYS A 109 0.39 17.50 0.24
CA LYS A 109 -0.69 18.49 0.35
C LYS A 109 -1.92 17.97 1.09
N ILE A 110 -2.32 16.71 0.81
CA ILE A 110 -3.46 16.09 1.49
C ILE A 110 -3.12 15.86 2.97
N ALA A 111 -1.92 15.37 3.25
CA ALA A 111 -1.45 15.15 4.61
C ALA A 111 -1.43 16.47 5.39
N GLU A 112 -0.87 17.53 4.82
CA GLU A 112 -0.88 18.86 5.39
C GLU A 112 -2.31 19.35 5.68
N GLN A 113 -3.21 19.25 4.72
CA GLN A 113 -4.61 19.67 4.90
C GLN A 113 -5.33 18.91 6.02
N ILE A 114 -5.10 17.60 6.14
CA ILE A 114 -5.75 16.77 7.15
C ILE A 114 -5.14 16.99 8.53
N LEU A 115 -3.79 17.06 8.60
CA LEU A 115 -3.06 17.10 9.86
C LEU A 115 -2.80 18.54 10.37
N ALA A 116 -3.06 19.59 9.57
CA ALA A 116 -2.96 20.96 9.99
C ALA A 116 -3.94 21.35 11.14
N THR A 117 -4.96 20.52 11.39
CA THR A 117 -5.87 20.69 12.52
C THR A 117 -5.27 20.24 13.84
N LEU A 118 -4.14 19.55 13.83
CA LEU A 118 -3.44 19.03 15.01
C LEU A 118 -2.25 19.92 15.33
N THR A 119 -1.98 20.11 16.63
CA THR A 119 -0.73 20.71 17.07
C THR A 119 0.46 19.78 16.83
N ASP A 120 1.68 20.27 16.97
CA ASP A 120 2.90 19.43 16.83
C ASP A 120 2.95 18.33 17.89
N GLU A 121 2.52 18.65 19.12
CA GLU A 121 2.42 17.66 20.21
C GLU A 121 1.37 16.59 19.93
N GLU A 122 0.21 16.96 19.39
CA GLU A 122 -0.84 16.01 19.04
C GLU A 122 -0.40 15.10 17.88
N ARG A 123 0.34 15.62 16.89
CA ARG A 123 0.92 14.80 15.82
C ARG A 123 1.93 13.81 16.37
N ALA A 124 2.85 14.25 17.24
CA ALA A 124 3.82 13.35 17.86
C ALA A 124 3.15 12.27 18.71
N GLN A 125 2.09 12.61 19.44
CA GLN A 125 1.29 11.64 20.19
C GLN A 125 0.58 10.64 19.27
N LEU A 126 0.01 11.10 18.16
CA LEU A 126 -0.66 10.26 17.18
C LEU A 126 0.32 9.26 16.54
N ASP A 127 1.54 9.70 16.21
CA ASP A 127 2.59 8.83 15.68
C ASP A 127 2.98 7.75 16.70
N ALA A 128 3.21 8.13 17.95
CA ALA A 128 3.53 7.19 19.02
C ALA A 128 2.40 6.17 19.28
N ILE A 129 1.13 6.60 19.18
CA ILE A 129 -0.04 5.72 19.31
C ILE A 129 -0.11 4.75 18.13
N ASN A 130 0.10 5.24 16.91
CA ASN A 130 0.08 4.41 15.71
C ASN A 130 1.15 3.32 15.78
N GLU A 131 2.39 3.64 16.19
CA GLU A 131 3.45 2.64 16.37
C GLU A 131 3.07 1.55 17.39
N LYS A 132 2.52 1.93 18.53
CA LYS A 132 2.02 0.96 19.53
C LYS A 132 0.95 0.04 18.97
N LEU A 133 0.02 0.58 18.17
CA LEU A 133 -1.04 -0.22 17.55
C LEU A 133 -0.50 -1.16 16.47
N ILE A 134 0.48 -0.71 15.69
CA ILE A 134 1.16 -1.54 14.67
C ILE A 134 1.85 -2.72 15.33
N VAL A 135 2.59 -2.48 16.43
CA VAL A 135 3.25 -3.54 17.20
C VAL A 135 2.23 -4.53 17.77
N ALA A 136 1.19 -4.04 18.44
CA ALA A 136 0.14 -4.89 19.01
C ALA A 136 -0.58 -5.74 17.93
N CYS A 137 -0.81 -5.19 16.74
CA CYS A 137 -1.37 -5.96 15.63
C CYS A 137 -0.43 -7.08 15.16
N LYS A 138 0.87 -6.79 15.06
CA LYS A 138 1.88 -7.80 14.68
C LYS A 138 1.98 -8.92 15.70
N GLU A 139 2.00 -8.61 17.00
CA GLU A 139 2.01 -9.57 18.09
C GLU A 139 0.74 -10.44 18.12
N ALA A 140 -0.40 -9.88 17.77
CA ALA A 140 -1.66 -10.61 17.60
C ALA A 140 -1.72 -11.45 16.30
N GLY A 141 -0.63 -11.56 15.53
CA GLY A 141 -0.58 -12.31 14.28
C GLY A 141 -1.40 -11.68 13.15
N ILE A 142 -1.79 -10.40 13.28
CA ILE A 142 -2.51 -9.66 12.25
C ILE A 142 -1.46 -9.08 11.28
N ASP A 143 -0.98 -9.91 10.36
CA ASP A 143 -0.05 -9.48 9.31
C ASP A 143 -0.80 -9.23 7.99
N ALA A 144 -0.44 -8.17 7.29
CA ALA A 144 -0.97 -7.84 5.97
C ALA A 144 -0.75 -8.95 4.92
N LYS A 145 0.24 -9.83 5.17
CA LYS A 145 0.58 -10.96 4.30
C LYS A 145 -0.49 -12.05 4.24
N HIS A 146 -1.39 -12.17 5.22
CA HIS A 146 -2.31 -13.31 5.34
C HIS A 146 -3.71 -13.10 4.74
N LYS A 147 -4.09 -11.91 4.28
CA LYS A 147 -5.46 -11.63 3.81
C LYS A 147 -5.78 -12.10 2.38
N GLY A 148 -4.85 -12.76 1.66
CA GLY A 148 -5.07 -13.21 0.27
C GLY A 148 -5.90 -14.48 0.11
N HIS A 149 -6.04 -15.34 1.12
CA HIS A 149 -6.61 -16.70 0.93
C HIS A 149 -8.04 -16.91 1.42
N HIS A 150 -8.56 -16.09 2.34
CA HIS A 150 -9.90 -16.34 2.90
C HIS A 150 -11.06 -15.69 2.14
N ALA A 151 -10.83 -14.65 1.35
CA ALA A 151 -11.90 -13.99 0.59
C ALA A 151 -12.42 -14.84 -0.61
N ARG A 152 -11.59 -15.71 -1.18
CA ARG A 152 -11.99 -16.54 -2.33
C ARG A 152 -12.78 -17.82 -1.96
N ARG A 153 -12.68 -18.32 -0.72
CA ARG A 153 -13.40 -19.53 -0.31
C ARG A 153 -14.87 -19.30 0.01
N ARG A 154 -15.32 -18.06 0.30
CA ARG A 154 -16.74 -17.76 0.54
C ARG A 154 -17.57 -17.59 -0.74
N ALA A 155 -16.98 -17.15 -1.84
CA ALA A 155 -17.71 -16.94 -3.10
C ALA A 155 -18.11 -18.26 -3.80
N HIS A 156 -17.35 -19.34 -3.61
CA HIS A 156 -17.66 -20.63 -4.26
C HIS A 156 -18.68 -21.49 -3.51
N ARG A 157 -19.06 -21.15 -2.28
CA ARG A 157 -20.01 -21.97 -1.50
C ARG A 157 -21.48 -21.59 -1.68
N CYS A 158 -21.78 -20.45 -2.29
CA CYS A 158 -23.16 -19.99 -2.51
C CYS A 158 -23.78 -20.42 -3.84
N HIS A 159 -23.04 -21.09 -4.74
CA HIS A 159 -23.58 -21.45 -6.07
C HIS A 159 -24.03 -22.89 -6.21
N HIS A 160 -24.00 -23.71 -5.14
CA HIS A 160 -24.36 -25.14 -5.25
C HIS A 160 -25.66 -25.53 -4.53
N HIS A 161 -26.53 -24.58 -4.15
CA HIS A 161 -27.76 -24.92 -3.44
C HIS A 161 -29.07 -24.39 -4.09
N MET A 162 -29.04 -24.17 -5.41
CA MET A 162 -30.27 -23.76 -6.12
C MET A 162 -30.51 -24.60 -7.37
N HIS A 163 -30.50 -25.93 -7.27
CA HIS A 163 -31.16 -26.85 -8.20
C HIS A 163 -31.34 -28.19 -7.51
N ARG A 164 -32.43 -28.31 -6.73
CA ARG A 164 -33.22 -29.51 -6.54
C ARG A 164 -34.63 -29.11 -6.12
#